data_4d59a90d75bf8c480dd914a3522618e1
#
_entry.id   4d59a90d75bf8c480dd914a3522618e1
#
_cell.length_a   1.000
_cell.length_b   1.000
_cell.length_c   1.000
_cell.angle_alpha   90.00
_cell.angle_beta   90.00
_cell.angle_gamma   90.00
#
_symmetry.space_group_name_H-M   'P 1'
#
loop_
_entity.id
_entity.type
_entity.pdbx_description
1 polymer ?
#
loop_
_entity_poly.entity_id
_entity_poly.type
_entity_poly.pdbx_seq_one_letter_code
_entity_poly.pdbx_strand_id
1 'polypeptide(L)'
;MRTENRNFDELRKIEIIPDFNPYAEGSCLIKCGQTHVICTATVEEKVPAWLKAEEKGWITAEYSLLPRATKTRVNRETHGVGGRTHEIQRLIGRSLRAVVDLSVLKGFTILIDCDVIQADGGTRTASITGSFTALYKAQAKMVKDGKIVEIQGTAEGAPFTKEDYQTLLEFAQKGVDYLITIQKEALTHAKI
;
A
#
# COMPACT_ATOMS: atom_id res chain seq x y z
N MET A 1 -20.02 16.20 5.78
CA MET A 1 -19.20 16.13 7.01
C MET A 1 -18.34 14.89 6.92
N ARG A 2 -17.02 14.99 7.10
CA ARG A 2 -16.13 13.83 7.03
C ARG A 2 -16.34 12.91 8.24
N THR A 3 -16.08 11.62 8.07
CA THR A 3 -16.16 10.66 9.19
C THR A 3 -15.22 11.08 10.33
N GLU A 4 -15.59 10.78 11.57
CA GLU A 4 -14.82 11.08 12.79
C GLU A 4 -14.69 12.59 13.10
N ASN A 5 -15.61 13.43 12.60
CA ASN A 5 -15.63 14.91 12.80
C ASN A 5 -14.31 15.62 12.43
N ARG A 6 -13.51 15.04 11.51
CA ARG A 6 -12.25 15.61 11.07
C ARG A 6 -12.43 16.83 10.16
N ASN A 7 -11.49 17.75 10.23
CA ASN A 7 -11.38 18.83 9.26
C ASN A 7 -11.08 18.27 7.85
N PHE A 8 -11.26 19.10 6.80
CA PHE A 8 -11.08 18.63 5.43
C PHE A 8 -9.61 18.33 5.07
N ASP A 9 -8.66 18.96 5.78
CA ASP A 9 -7.20 18.80 5.65
C ASP A 9 -6.58 17.85 6.70
N GLU A 10 -7.42 17.27 7.58
CA GLU A 10 -6.97 16.39 8.66
C GLU A 10 -6.95 14.92 8.21
N LEU A 11 -5.83 14.24 8.44
CA LEU A 11 -5.72 12.80 8.23
C LEU A 11 -6.54 12.01 9.26
N ARG A 12 -6.90 10.79 8.90
CA ARG A 12 -7.39 9.78 9.87
C ARG A 12 -6.27 9.42 10.83
N LYS A 13 -6.62 8.98 12.04
CA LYS A 13 -5.65 8.37 12.94
C LYS A 13 -5.01 7.16 12.28
N ILE A 14 -3.69 7.15 12.22
CA ILE A 14 -2.91 6.06 11.63
C ILE A 14 -2.25 5.26 12.75
N GLU A 15 -2.32 3.94 12.65
CA GLU A 15 -1.61 3.00 13.51
C GLU A 15 -1.01 1.91 12.61
N ILE A 16 0.28 1.62 12.79
CA ILE A 16 0.99 0.54 12.09
C ILE A 16 1.56 -0.40 13.14
N ILE A 17 1.16 -1.66 13.07
CA ILE A 17 1.61 -2.73 13.97
C ILE A 17 2.46 -3.70 13.12
N PRO A 18 3.80 -3.57 13.14
CA PRO A 18 4.69 -4.46 12.40
C PRO A 18 4.71 -5.86 13.01
N ASP A 19 5.24 -6.83 12.26
CA ASP A 19 5.39 -8.24 12.65
C ASP A 19 4.07 -8.89 13.08
N PHE A 20 2.97 -8.50 12.45
CA PHE A 20 1.62 -8.97 12.79
C PHE A 20 1.41 -10.46 12.45
N ASN A 21 2.02 -10.95 11.38
CA ASN A 21 1.98 -12.34 10.97
C ASN A 21 3.38 -12.95 11.12
N PRO A 22 3.59 -13.94 12.02
CA PRO A 22 4.91 -14.51 12.28
C PRO A 22 5.42 -15.46 11.18
N TYR A 23 4.60 -15.82 10.21
CA TYR A 23 4.98 -16.76 9.15
C TYR A 23 5.51 -16.06 7.88
N ALA A 24 5.22 -14.76 7.71
CA ALA A 24 5.72 -13.99 6.58
C ALA A 24 7.10 -13.38 6.93
N GLU A 25 7.99 -13.24 5.94
CA GLU A 25 9.30 -12.60 6.11
C GLU A 25 9.15 -11.13 6.55
N GLY A 26 8.04 -10.50 6.17
CA GLY A 26 7.64 -9.20 6.69
C GLY A 26 6.14 -9.07 6.74
N SER A 27 5.63 -8.37 7.75
CA SER A 27 4.18 -8.16 7.87
C SER A 27 3.84 -6.93 8.69
N CYS A 28 2.64 -6.41 8.50
CA CYS A 28 2.04 -5.44 9.40
C CYS A 28 0.51 -5.46 9.33
N LEU A 29 -0.12 -4.98 10.40
CA LEU A 29 -1.50 -4.50 10.38
C LEU A 29 -1.47 -2.97 10.35
N ILE A 30 -2.02 -2.37 9.32
CA ILE A 30 -2.24 -0.93 9.24
C ILE A 30 -3.71 -0.59 9.52
N LYS A 31 -3.92 0.43 10.35
CA LYS A 31 -5.23 1.01 10.62
C LYS A 31 -5.22 2.49 10.22
N CYS A 32 -6.15 2.89 9.36
CA CYS A 32 -6.40 4.27 8.96
C CYS A 32 -7.82 4.65 9.35
N GLY A 33 -8.02 5.13 10.58
CA GLY A 33 -9.35 5.23 11.18
C GLY A 33 -10.03 3.86 11.19
N GLN A 34 -11.19 3.75 10.56
CA GLN A 34 -11.94 2.50 10.45
C GLN A 34 -11.53 1.62 9.26
N THR A 35 -10.49 1.96 8.51
CA THR A 35 -9.95 1.08 7.46
C THR A 35 -8.77 0.31 8.00
N HIS A 36 -8.87 -1.02 8.00
CA HIS A 36 -7.85 -1.93 8.51
C HIS A 36 -7.41 -2.91 7.42
N VAL A 37 -6.09 -3.04 7.21
CA VAL A 37 -5.49 -3.92 6.20
C VAL A 37 -4.34 -4.70 6.82
N ILE A 38 -4.35 -6.01 6.62
CA ILE A 38 -3.18 -6.86 6.87
C ILE A 38 -2.34 -6.85 5.59
N CYS A 39 -1.05 -6.56 5.72
CA CYS A 39 -0.09 -6.63 4.63
C CYS A 39 1.00 -7.62 4.99
N THR A 40 1.31 -8.55 4.08
CA THR A 40 2.43 -9.48 4.22
C THR A 40 3.38 -9.35 3.03
N ALA A 41 4.64 -9.70 3.24
CA ALA A 41 5.66 -9.80 2.23
C ALA A 41 6.32 -11.17 2.33
N THR A 42 6.24 -11.95 1.26
CA THR A 42 6.86 -13.26 1.13
C THR A 42 8.03 -13.16 0.14
N VAL A 43 9.18 -13.72 0.49
CA VAL A 43 10.39 -13.72 -0.34
C VAL A 43 10.52 -15.07 -1.06
N GLU A 44 10.55 -15.05 -2.39
CA GLU A 44 10.81 -16.23 -3.22
C GLU A 44 12.14 -16.11 -3.97
N GLU A 45 12.96 -17.18 -3.94
CA GLU A 45 14.23 -17.27 -4.67
C GLU A 45 14.00 -17.60 -6.15
N LYS A 46 13.16 -16.83 -6.79
CA LYS A 46 12.90 -16.93 -8.24
C LYS A 46 12.50 -15.58 -8.80
N VAL A 47 12.73 -15.37 -10.07
CA VAL A 47 12.24 -14.21 -10.82
C VAL A 47 11.41 -14.66 -12.03
N PRO A 48 10.47 -13.85 -12.50
CA PRO A 48 9.74 -14.11 -13.73
C PRO A 48 10.68 -14.40 -14.90
N ALA A 49 10.29 -15.30 -15.80
CA ALA A 49 11.14 -15.74 -16.91
C ALA A 49 11.64 -14.59 -17.79
N TRP A 50 10.79 -13.58 -18.01
CA TRP A 50 11.12 -12.40 -18.81
C TRP A 50 12.14 -11.46 -18.15
N LEU A 51 12.37 -11.58 -16.83
CA LEU A 51 13.30 -10.73 -16.07
C LEU A 51 14.68 -11.39 -15.85
N LYS A 52 14.82 -12.68 -16.15
CA LYS A 52 16.05 -13.45 -15.87
C LYS A 52 17.31 -12.83 -16.48
N ALA A 53 17.18 -12.16 -17.63
CA ALA A 53 18.32 -11.51 -18.32
C ALA A 53 18.68 -10.12 -17.77
N GLU A 54 17.83 -9.51 -16.95
CA GLU A 54 18.01 -8.12 -16.48
C GLU A 54 18.78 -7.99 -15.16
N GLU A 55 19.19 -9.10 -14.55
CA GLU A 55 19.88 -9.11 -13.24
C GLU A 55 19.18 -8.30 -12.15
N LYS A 56 17.85 -8.29 -12.15
CA LYS A 56 16.99 -7.60 -11.20
C LYS A 56 16.06 -8.57 -10.51
N GLY A 57 15.54 -8.17 -9.35
CA GLY A 57 14.42 -8.84 -8.73
C GLY A 57 13.08 -8.21 -9.12
N TRP A 58 12.00 -8.72 -8.54
CA TRP A 58 10.65 -8.25 -8.82
C TRP A 58 9.85 -8.07 -7.54
N ILE A 59 8.83 -7.21 -7.61
CA ILE A 59 7.82 -7.06 -6.57
C ILE A 59 6.47 -7.13 -7.27
N THR A 60 5.61 -8.01 -6.80
CA THR A 60 4.21 -8.10 -7.23
C THR A 60 3.30 -7.97 -6.03
N ALA A 61 2.02 -7.68 -6.27
CA ALA A 61 1.06 -7.53 -5.19
C ALA A 61 -0.28 -8.16 -5.53
N GLU A 62 -0.87 -8.79 -4.52
CA GLU A 62 -2.26 -9.20 -4.51
C GLU A 62 -3.06 -8.33 -3.54
N TYR A 63 -4.36 -8.24 -3.78
CA TYR A 63 -5.27 -7.43 -2.98
C TYR A 63 -6.62 -8.12 -2.91
N SER A 64 -7.18 -8.20 -1.73
CA SER A 64 -8.49 -8.80 -1.51
C SER A 64 -9.25 -8.08 -0.39
N LEU A 65 -10.59 -8.21 -0.41
CA LEU A 65 -11.44 -7.81 0.70
C LEU A 65 -12.04 -9.06 1.35
N LEU A 66 -12.06 -9.09 2.68
CA LEU A 66 -12.92 -10.05 3.37
C LEU A 66 -14.39 -9.78 3.03
N PRO A 67 -15.24 -10.80 2.93
CA PRO A 67 -16.66 -10.63 2.59
C PRO A 67 -17.40 -9.63 3.46
N ARG A 68 -17.03 -9.50 4.72
CA ARG A 68 -17.61 -8.54 5.69
C ARG A 68 -16.68 -7.38 6.03
N ALA A 69 -15.70 -7.10 5.18
CA ALA A 69 -14.90 -5.88 5.31
C ALA A 69 -15.76 -4.62 5.15
N THR A 70 -16.89 -4.70 4.47
CA THR A 70 -17.83 -3.61 4.21
C THR A 70 -19.14 -3.78 5.00
N LYS A 71 -19.92 -2.70 5.13
CA LYS A 71 -21.23 -2.71 5.78
C LYS A 71 -22.18 -3.75 5.17
N THR A 72 -22.18 -3.86 3.85
CA THR A 72 -22.90 -4.91 3.12
C THR A 72 -21.89 -5.99 2.72
N ARG A 73 -22.27 -7.27 2.91
CA ARG A 73 -21.42 -8.39 2.52
C ARG A 73 -21.16 -8.39 1.02
N VAL A 74 -19.90 -8.47 0.63
CA VAL A 74 -19.47 -8.72 -0.76
C VAL A 74 -19.09 -10.19 -0.95
N ASN A 75 -19.29 -10.70 -2.15
CA ASN A 75 -18.88 -12.09 -2.46
C ASN A 75 -17.36 -12.16 -2.66
N ARG A 76 -16.78 -13.33 -2.36
CA ARG A 76 -15.39 -13.61 -2.74
C ARG A 76 -15.28 -13.74 -4.26
N GLU A 77 -14.20 -13.27 -4.81
CA GLU A 77 -13.87 -13.41 -6.23
C GLU A 77 -13.35 -14.84 -6.49
N THR A 78 -14.24 -15.81 -6.69
CA THR A 78 -13.88 -17.23 -6.86
C THR A 78 -13.75 -17.67 -8.33
N HIS A 79 -14.22 -16.85 -9.27
CA HIS A 79 -14.21 -17.15 -10.72
C HIS A 79 -13.30 -16.21 -11.53
N GLY A 80 -12.25 -15.72 -10.88
CA GLY A 80 -11.31 -14.76 -11.44
C GLY A 80 -11.40 -13.41 -10.73
N VAL A 81 -10.32 -12.67 -10.83
CA VAL A 81 -10.15 -11.37 -10.16
C VAL A 81 -10.85 -10.28 -10.97
N GLY A 82 -11.66 -9.46 -10.33
CA GLY A 82 -12.37 -8.34 -10.99
C GLY A 82 -11.42 -7.22 -11.43
N GLY A 83 -11.84 -6.43 -12.42
CA GLY A 83 -11.04 -5.33 -12.96
C GLY A 83 -10.57 -4.31 -11.93
N ARG A 84 -11.42 -3.99 -10.93
CA ARG A 84 -11.07 -3.12 -9.81
C ARG A 84 -9.94 -3.71 -8.95
N THR A 85 -10.02 -4.99 -8.63
CA THR A 85 -9.01 -5.68 -7.82
C THR A 85 -7.69 -5.74 -8.59
N HIS A 86 -7.70 -6.07 -9.87
CA HIS A 86 -6.51 -6.02 -10.73
C HIS A 86 -5.89 -4.62 -10.80
N GLU A 87 -6.70 -3.57 -10.92
CA GLU A 87 -6.23 -2.18 -10.91
C GLU A 87 -5.47 -1.87 -9.62
N ILE A 88 -6.03 -2.27 -8.45
CA ILE A 88 -5.42 -2.01 -7.15
C ILE A 88 -4.12 -2.81 -6.97
N GLN A 89 -4.10 -4.09 -7.35
CA GLN A 89 -2.90 -4.93 -7.34
C GLN A 89 -1.76 -4.28 -8.15
N ARG A 90 -2.07 -3.81 -9.37
CA ARG A 90 -1.10 -3.13 -10.22
C ARG A 90 -0.62 -1.80 -9.62
N LEU A 91 -1.50 -1.04 -9.00
CA LEU A 91 -1.17 0.21 -8.32
C LEU A 91 -0.20 -0.03 -7.17
N ILE A 92 -0.49 -0.99 -6.27
CA ILE A 92 0.39 -1.35 -5.14
C ILE A 92 1.76 -1.78 -5.67
N GLY A 93 1.81 -2.73 -6.60
CA GLY A 93 3.06 -3.23 -7.16
C GLY A 93 3.89 -2.13 -7.82
N ARG A 94 3.29 -1.22 -8.60
CA ARG A 94 4.00 -0.08 -9.21
C ARG A 94 4.54 0.89 -8.17
N SER A 95 3.75 1.21 -7.15
CA SER A 95 4.16 2.13 -6.08
C SER A 95 5.40 1.60 -5.35
N LEU A 96 5.42 0.32 -5.02
CA LEU A 96 6.56 -0.31 -4.35
C LEU A 96 7.79 -0.39 -5.25
N ARG A 97 7.63 -0.80 -6.51
CA ARG A 97 8.76 -0.86 -7.48
C ARG A 97 9.39 0.50 -7.77
N ALA A 98 8.64 1.59 -7.62
CA ALA A 98 9.17 2.93 -7.86
C ALA A 98 10.07 3.43 -6.73
N VAL A 99 9.92 2.90 -5.52
CA VAL A 99 10.67 3.33 -4.33
C VAL A 99 11.74 2.34 -3.88
N VAL A 100 11.83 1.19 -4.55
CA VAL A 100 12.83 0.14 -4.24
C VAL A 100 13.84 0.00 -5.39
N ASP A 101 15.10 -0.15 -5.06
CA ASP A 101 16.11 -0.53 -6.03
C ASP A 101 16.02 -2.03 -6.33
N LEU A 102 15.43 -2.38 -7.46
CA LEU A 102 15.21 -3.76 -7.86
C LEU A 102 16.50 -4.54 -8.14
N SER A 103 17.62 -3.86 -8.35
CA SER A 103 18.92 -4.53 -8.53
C SER A 103 19.41 -5.20 -7.23
N VAL A 104 19.02 -4.66 -6.07
CA VAL A 104 19.32 -5.25 -4.75
C VAL A 104 18.56 -6.56 -4.54
N LEU A 105 17.43 -6.73 -5.22
CA LEU A 105 16.59 -7.93 -5.16
C LEU A 105 16.95 -8.97 -6.23
N LYS A 106 18.14 -8.88 -6.86
CA LYS A 106 18.56 -9.79 -7.92
C LYS A 106 18.33 -11.25 -7.53
N GLY A 107 17.59 -11.98 -8.36
CA GLY A 107 17.27 -13.39 -8.15
C GLY A 107 16.04 -13.66 -7.29
N PHE A 108 15.45 -12.63 -6.66
CA PHE A 108 14.30 -12.76 -5.76
C PHE A 108 13.05 -12.08 -6.30
N THR A 109 11.90 -12.62 -5.97
CA THR A 109 10.62 -11.95 -6.09
C THR A 109 10.02 -11.78 -4.72
N ILE A 110 9.50 -10.58 -4.44
CA ILE A 110 8.72 -10.32 -3.24
C ILE A 110 7.25 -10.30 -3.63
N LEU A 111 6.48 -11.17 -3.00
CA LEU A 111 5.04 -11.26 -3.12
C LEU A 111 4.42 -10.47 -1.96
N ILE A 112 3.65 -9.46 -2.29
CA ILE A 112 2.90 -8.67 -1.32
C ILE A 112 1.45 -9.09 -1.35
N ASP A 113 0.89 -9.41 -0.19
CA ASP A 113 -0.53 -9.69 -0.04
C ASP A 113 -1.17 -8.63 0.85
N CYS A 114 -2.30 -8.09 0.39
CA CYS A 114 -3.07 -7.07 1.10
C CYS A 114 -4.50 -7.56 1.33
N ASP A 115 -4.80 -7.94 2.55
CA ASP A 115 -6.13 -8.36 2.97
C ASP A 115 -6.84 -7.26 3.75
N VAL A 116 -7.86 -6.68 3.13
CA VAL A 116 -8.71 -5.67 3.79
C VAL A 116 -9.69 -6.37 4.71
N ILE A 117 -9.49 -6.21 6.02
CA ILE A 117 -10.37 -6.80 7.04
C ILE A 117 -11.52 -5.88 7.42
N GLN A 118 -11.33 -4.56 7.28
CA GLN A 118 -12.37 -3.55 7.46
C GLN A 118 -12.14 -2.38 6.50
N ALA A 119 -13.18 -1.95 5.79
CA ALA A 119 -13.12 -0.92 4.76
C ALA A 119 -14.08 0.24 5.04
N ASP A 120 -13.50 1.42 5.24
CA ASP A 120 -14.21 2.70 5.39
C ASP A 120 -13.58 3.79 4.49
N GLY A 121 -13.25 3.43 3.26
CA GLY A 121 -12.52 4.28 2.30
C GLY A 121 -11.00 4.27 2.49
N GLY A 122 -10.25 4.64 1.46
CA GLY A 122 -8.78 4.72 1.51
C GLY A 122 -8.06 3.37 1.58
N THR A 123 -8.68 2.27 1.16
CA THR A 123 -8.05 0.94 1.21
C THR A 123 -6.81 0.86 0.32
N ARG A 124 -6.79 1.53 -0.84
CA ARG A 124 -5.61 1.59 -1.74
C ARG A 124 -4.40 2.20 -1.05
N THR A 125 -4.57 3.38 -0.44
CA THR A 125 -3.49 4.10 0.24
C THR A 125 -3.03 3.36 1.49
N ALA A 126 -3.95 2.80 2.28
CA ALA A 126 -3.61 1.96 3.43
C ALA A 126 -2.81 0.72 3.00
N SER A 127 -3.22 0.03 1.92
CA SER A 127 -2.49 -1.12 1.39
C SER A 127 -1.07 -0.74 0.95
N ILE A 128 -0.88 0.35 0.20
CA ILE A 128 0.47 0.80 -0.22
C ILE A 128 1.35 1.10 0.99
N THR A 129 0.82 1.85 1.96
CA THR A 129 1.56 2.26 3.17
C THR A 129 1.95 1.05 4.03
N GLY A 130 1.01 0.12 4.26
CA GLY A 130 1.27 -1.11 5.01
C GLY A 130 2.21 -2.05 4.26
N SER A 131 2.04 -2.19 2.95
CA SER A 131 2.92 -3.02 2.12
C SER A 131 4.37 -2.54 2.14
N PHE A 132 4.60 -1.24 2.18
CA PHE A 132 5.95 -0.71 2.34
C PHE A 132 6.57 -1.13 3.69
N THR A 133 5.80 -1.09 4.77
CA THR A 133 6.27 -1.56 6.09
C THR A 133 6.59 -3.05 6.08
N ALA A 134 5.71 -3.89 5.50
CA ALA A 134 5.93 -5.32 5.34
C ALA A 134 7.18 -5.61 4.49
N LEU A 135 7.32 -4.92 3.35
CA LEU A 135 8.47 -5.02 2.45
C LEU A 135 9.79 -4.67 3.14
N TYR A 136 9.80 -3.58 3.92
CA TYR A 136 10.97 -3.17 4.69
C TYR A 136 11.37 -4.24 5.72
N LYS A 137 10.41 -4.82 6.43
CA LYS A 137 10.64 -5.92 7.38
C LYS A 137 11.18 -7.19 6.70
N ALA A 138 10.79 -7.44 5.45
CA ALA A 138 11.34 -8.53 4.64
C ALA A 138 12.77 -8.24 4.12
N GLN A 139 13.45 -7.21 4.61
CA GLN A 139 14.84 -6.84 4.30
C GLN A 139 15.09 -6.32 2.89
N ALA A 140 14.09 -5.77 2.21
CA ALA A 140 14.33 -5.01 1.00
C ALA A 140 15.04 -3.69 1.35
N LYS A 141 16.34 -3.64 1.20
CA LYS A 141 17.24 -2.67 1.87
C LYS A 141 17.28 -1.26 1.30
N MET A 142 16.64 -0.89 0.22
CA MET A 142 16.81 0.47 -0.33
C MET A 142 15.52 1.08 -0.85
N VAL A 143 15.14 2.18 -0.21
CA VAL A 143 14.07 3.06 -0.66
C VAL A 143 14.68 4.22 -1.44
N LYS A 144 14.20 4.48 -2.66
CA LYS A 144 14.54 5.66 -3.44
C LYS A 144 13.75 6.87 -2.97
N ASP A 145 14.38 8.05 -2.99
CA ASP A 145 13.79 9.31 -2.54
C ASP A 145 12.44 9.62 -3.21
N GLY A 146 11.51 10.11 -2.40
CA GLY A 146 10.10 10.37 -2.61
C GLY A 146 9.69 11.13 -3.88
N LYS A 147 9.81 10.48 -5.05
CA LYS A 147 9.22 10.98 -6.29
C LYS A 147 7.78 10.52 -6.44
N ILE A 148 6.93 11.39 -6.99
CA ILE A 148 5.55 11.02 -7.31
C ILE A 148 5.55 9.98 -8.43
N VAL A 149 4.94 8.83 -8.16
CA VAL A 149 4.88 7.68 -9.08
C VAL A 149 3.66 7.76 -9.98
N GLU A 150 2.52 8.17 -9.40
CA GLU A 150 1.24 8.22 -10.09
C GLU A 150 0.32 9.20 -9.39
N ILE A 151 -0.46 9.94 -10.17
CA ILE A 151 -1.55 10.78 -9.68
C ILE A 151 -2.82 10.33 -10.39
N GLN A 152 -3.84 9.93 -9.63
CA GLN A 152 -5.18 9.64 -10.12
C GLN A 152 -6.16 10.61 -9.47
N GLY A 153 -6.95 11.28 -10.30
CA GLY A 153 -8.01 12.17 -9.84
C GLY A 153 -9.23 12.05 -10.76
N THR A 154 -10.39 11.82 -10.14
CA THR A 154 -11.67 11.82 -10.84
C THR A 154 -12.63 12.75 -10.10
N ALA A 155 -13.21 13.70 -10.82
CA ALA A 155 -14.23 14.57 -10.27
C ALA A 155 -15.58 13.83 -10.26
N GLU A 156 -16.19 13.75 -9.09
CA GLU A 156 -17.57 13.28 -8.94
C GLU A 156 -18.51 14.50 -8.99
N GLY A 157 -19.08 14.77 -10.16
CA GLY A 157 -19.96 15.91 -10.39
C GLY A 157 -19.31 16.97 -11.30
N ALA A 158 -18.98 18.14 -10.75
CA ALA A 158 -18.37 19.22 -11.55
C ALA A 158 -16.84 19.02 -11.70
N PRO A 159 -16.26 19.32 -12.88
CA PRO A 159 -14.80 19.32 -13.04
C PRO A 159 -14.14 20.28 -12.06
N PHE A 160 -12.95 19.94 -11.57
CA PHE A 160 -12.13 20.81 -10.71
C PHE A 160 -11.19 21.67 -11.57
N THR A 161 -10.86 22.86 -11.05
CA THR A 161 -9.96 23.81 -11.70
C THR A 161 -8.49 23.37 -11.54
N LYS A 162 -7.57 24.08 -12.21
CA LYS A 162 -6.13 23.87 -12.03
C LYS A 162 -5.68 24.28 -10.63
N GLU A 163 -6.29 25.30 -10.06
CA GLU A 163 -6.07 25.81 -8.71
C GLU A 163 -6.54 24.78 -7.66
N ASP A 164 -7.70 24.18 -7.86
CA ASP A 164 -8.20 23.09 -7.00
C ASP A 164 -7.25 21.90 -7.04
N TYR A 165 -6.75 21.53 -8.24
CA TYR A 165 -5.77 20.43 -8.39
C TYR A 165 -4.48 20.74 -7.61
N GLN A 166 -3.96 21.96 -7.69
CA GLN A 166 -2.75 22.34 -6.96
C GLN A 166 -2.95 22.25 -5.44
N THR A 167 -4.08 22.72 -4.94
CA THR A 167 -4.45 22.66 -3.51
C THR A 167 -4.57 21.19 -3.04
N LEU A 168 -5.20 20.32 -3.85
CA LEU A 168 -5.31 18.89 -3.55
C LEU A 168 -3.95 18.20 -3.53
N LEU A 169 -3.03 18.59 -4.42
CA LEU A 169 -1.67 18.06 -4.45
C LEU A 169 -0.88 18.45 -3.19
N GLU A 170 -1.01 19.67 -2.71
CA GLU A 170 -0.38 20.13 -1.47
C GLU A 170 -0.90 19.38 -0.24
N PHE A 171 -2.20 19.11 -0.17
CA PHE A 171 -2.78 18.28 0.90
C PHE A 171 -2.29 16.83 0.82
N ALA A 172 -2.18 16.30 -0.39
CA ALA A 172 -1.65 14.95 -0.60
C ALA A 172 -0.19 14.86 -0.12
N GLN A 173 0.65 15.86 -0.44
CA GLN A 173 2.04 15.89 0.00
C GLN A 173 2.16 15.91 1.53
N LYS A 174 1.43 16.79 2.22
CA LYS A 174 1.39 16.81 3.70
C LYS A 174 0.99 15.44 4.28
N GLY A 175 0.00 14.80 3.66
CA GLY A 175 -0.44 13.47 4.06
C GLY A 175 0.65 12.41 3.90
N VAL A 176 1.35 12.41 2.80
CA VAL A 176 2.47 11.48 2.51
C VAL A 176 3.61 11.68 3.51
N ASP A 177 4.01 12.93 3.77
CA ASP A 177 5.10 13.24 4.72
C ASP A 177 4.77 12.74 6.14
N TYR A 178 3.51 12.90 6.55
CA TYR A 178 3.02 12.37 7.82
C TYR A 178 3.05 10.84 7.86
N LEU A 179 2.60 10.17 6.80
CA LEU A 179 2.64 8.70 6.69
C LEU A 179 4.07 8.16 6.75
N ILE A 180 5.02 8.81 6.08
CA ILE A 180 6.44 8.44 6.11
C ILE A 180 6.98 8.53 7.55
N THR A 181 6.59 9.55 8.30
CA THR A 181 7.01 9.70 9.70
C THR A 181 6.50 8.53 10.55
N ILE A 182 5.21 8.19 10.46
CA ILE A 182 4.63 7.06 11.20
C ILE A 182 5.28 5.72 10.79
N GLN A 183 5.56 5.52 9.49
CA GLN A 183 6.25 4.32 9.02
C GLN A 183 7.65 4.19 9.66
N LYS A 184 8.42 5.28 9.69
CA LYS A 184 9.75 5.30 10.32
C LYS A 184 9.67 5.00 11.82
N GLU A 185 8.73 5.60 12.53
CA GLU A 185 8.52 5.34 13.97
C GLU A 185 8.17 3.86 14.20
N ALA A 186 7.22 3.29 13.46
CA ALA A 186 6.82 1.90 13.59
C ALA A 186 7.99 0.93 13.33
N LEU A 187 8.84 1.23 12.35
CA LEU A 187 10.00 0.42 12.01
C LEU A 187 11.15 0.56 13.02
N THR A 188 11.31 1.72 13.66
CA THR A 188 12.34 1.95 14.67
C THR A 188 12.02 1.21 15.99
N HIS A 189 10.75 1.10 16.33
CA HIS A 189 10.30 0.39 17.55
C HIS A 189 10.16 -1.12 17.36
N ALA A 190 10.15 -1.62 16.14
CA ALA A 190 10.17 -3.06 15.86
C ALA A 190 11.61 -3.56 16.11
N LYS A 191 11.80 -4.34 17.18
CA LYS A 191 13.09 -5.00 17.45
C LYS A 191 13.52 -5.81 16.22
N ILE A 192 14.73 -5.50 15.74
CA ILE A 192 15.45 -6.31 14.74
C ILE A 192 15.79 -7.66 15.36
#